data_f18d135a42cb12501872bc9758e79df0
#
_entry.id   f18d135a42cb12501872bc9758e79df0
#
_cell.length_a   1.000
_cell.length_b   1.000
_cell.length_c   1.000
_cell.angle_alpha   90.00
_cell.angle_beta   90.00
_cell.angle_gamma   90.00
#
_symmetry.space_group_name_H-M   'P 1'
#
loop_
_entity.id
_entity.type
_entity.pdbx_description
1 polymer ?
#
loop_
_entity_poly.entity_id
_entity_poly.type
_entity_poly.pdbx_seq_one_letter_code
_entity_poly.pdbx_strand_id
1 'polypeptide(L)'
;MQTFFWHDYETSGADSRRDRPLQFAGIRTTLELDVVGAPVMFYAKPPRDAPPHPDACLITGITPQLAEREGLIEAEFAARVHEQLAVPGTCTVGYNSLRFDDEFTRHLLYRNFYDPYAREWEHGNSRWDLIDLARMCHALRPEGIVWPSREDGTPSFRLEHLAAANHLQQEHAHDALSDVHALIGLARLIRVRQPRLWDWYYALRRKQKVFELLDVVNMTPMVHVSSRYPASRGCLTVIAPLAQHPERSGEIIVYDLASDPAEWLALDDDAIADRIFTPRADLPEGVTRIPLRTVRVNHVPALAPLSALQGVDTPRLQLDLEACRRHRETLRGATDLVAKVCRVFQQASALPPAEDPELALYGGGFLSGAERKSLSLVRATPPEQLGECAAAFRDPRYAELLFRYRARNWPETLDAEETARWQAFCTARLTRHTALTKLTLDDYFARITELRSEPAAQDKLALLDQLQVWGEQLT
;
A
#
# COMPACT_ATOMS: atom_id res chain seq x y z
N MET A 1 -2.10 26.83 3.16
CA MET A 1 -1.26 26.69 1.95
C MET A 1 -1.22 25.20 1.61
N GLN A 2 -1.35 24.83 0.33
CA GLN A 2 -1.18 23.42 -0.07
C GLN A 2 0.30 23.08 -0.21
N THR A 3 0.70 21.89 0.27
CA THR A 3 2.07 21.39 0.20
C THR A 3 2.09 19.92 -0.19
N PHE A 4 3.19 19.45 -0.75
CA PHE A 4 3.52 18.04 -0.78
C PHE A 4 4.28 17.67 0.50
N PHE A 5 4.04 16.45 0.99
CA PHE A 5 4.88 15.81 1.97
C PHE A 5 5.33 14.46 1.42
N TRP A 6 6.59 14.41 1.02
CA TRP A 6 7.26 13.25 0.45
C TRP A 6 7.73 12.38 1.59
N HIS A 7 7.40 11.11 1.59
CA HIS A 7 7.75 10.22 2.70
C HIS A 7 8.04 8.81 2.21
N ASP A 8 8.78 8.10 3.04
CA ASP A 8 9.11 6.70 2.89
C ASP A 8 9.25 6.04 4.25
N TYR A 9 9.05 4.71 4.30
CA TYR A 9 9.25 3.88 5.47
C TYR A 9 10.24 2.76 5.21
N GLU A 10 11.14 2.52 6.19
CA GLU A 10 11.77 1.23 6.32
C GLU A 10 11.00 0.40 7.35
N THR A 11 10.78 -0.88 7.06
CA THR A 11 9.87 -1.74 7.81
C THR A 11 10.51 -3.05 8.24
N SER A 12 9.99 -3.67 9.29
CA SER A 12 10.45 -4.96 9.80
C SER A 12 10.08 -6.16 8.92
N GLY A 13 9.33 -5.94 7.83
CA GLY A 13 8.87 -6.94 6.87
C GLY A 13 7.87 -6.34 5.89
N ALA A 14 7.25 -7.14 5.04
CA ALA A 14 6.41 -6.67 3.94
C ALA A 14 4.90 -6.73 4.20
N ASP A 15 4.44 -7.32 5.30
CA ASP A 15 3.02 -7.42 5.66
C ASP A 15 2.60 -6.30 6.62
N SER A 16 2.05 -5.22 6.11
CA SER A 16 1.60 -4.05 6.88
C SER A 16 0.66 -4.37 8.05
N ARG A 17 -0.02 -5.51 8.00
CA ARG A 17 -0.94 -5.97 9.05
C ARG A 17 -0.21 -6.55 10.26
N ARG A 18 0.98 -7.10 10.05
CA ARG A 18 1.77 -7.87 11.05
C ARG A 18 3.09 -7.22 11.37
N ASP A 19 3.76 -6.69 10.35
CA ASP A 19 5.06 -6.04 10.49
C ASP A 19 4.92 -4.59 10.98
N ARG A 20 6.03 -3.99 11.35
CA ARG A 20 6.08 -2.65 11.95
C ARG A 20 7.00 -1.73 11.17
N PRO A 21 6.69 -0.44 11.09
CA PRO A 21 7.68 0.56 10.68
C PRO A 21 8.88 0.53 11.64
N LEU A 22 10.09 0.64 11.10
CA LEU A 22 11.34 0.79 11.87
C LEU A 22 11.95 2.18 11.68
N GLN A 23 11.77 2.80 10.51
CA GLN A 23 12.21 4.15 10.21
C GLN A 23 11.13 4.87 9.42
N PHE A 24 10.99 6.16 9.64
CA PHE A 24 10.19 7.08 8.83
C PHE A 24 11.03 8.27 8.43
N ALA A 25 11.00 8.64 7.17
CA ALA A 25 11.60 9.87 6.69
C ALA A 25 10.62 10.68 5.86
N GLY A 26 10.79 12.00 5.84
CA GLY A 26 9.97 12.85 5.01
C GLY A 26 10.52 14.25 4.81
N ILE A 27 10.13 14.84 3.68
CA ILE A 27 10.48 16.21 3.27
C ILE A 27 9.21 16.90 2.81
N ARG A 28 8.97 18.11 3.32
CA ARG A 28 7.87 18.94 2.86
C ARG A 28 8.35 19.86 1.74
N THR A 29 7.54 20.02 0.70
CA THR A 29 7.79 20.98 -0.38
C THR A 29 6.57 21.83 -0.69
N THR A 30 6.77 22.95 -1.36
CA THR A 30 5.70 23.65 -2.06
C THR A 30 5.16 22.79 -3.20
N LEU A 31 4.09 23.22 -3.88
CA LEU A 31 3.63 22.55 -5.11
C LEU A 31 4.63 22.73 -6.27
N GLU A 32 5.53 23.70 -6.19
CA GLU A 32 6.63 23.95 -7.13
C GLU A 32 7.85 23.05 -6.88
N LEU A 33 7.82 22.22 -5.84
CA LEU A 33 8.88 21.30 -5.40
C LEU A 33 10.05 21.99 -4.69
N ASP A 34 9.86 23.20 -4.18
CA ASP A 34 10.84 23.87 -3.31
C ASP A 34 10.70 23.35 -1.89
N VAL A 35 11.81 22.98 -1.25
CA VAL A 35 11.83 22.42 0.10
C VAL A 35 11.37 23.45 1.12
N VAL A 36 10.49 23.02 2.04
CA VAL A 36 9.94 23.83 3.13
C VAL A 36 10.30 23.20 4.47
N GLY A 37 11.11 23.88 5.25
CA GLY A 37 11.58 23.39 6.55
C GLY A 37 12.69 22.37 6.45
N ALA A 38 13.02 21.75 7.59
CA ALA A 38 14.02 20.69 7.65
C ALA A 38 13.40 19.33 7.30
N PRO A 39 14.16 18.42 6.70
CA PRO A 39 13.79 17.01 6.61
C PRO A 39 13.53 16.42 7.99
N VAL A 40 12.63 15.47 8.07
CA VAL A 40 12.40 14.67 9.28
C VAL A 40 12.83 13.23 9.03
N MET A 41 13.48 12.64 10.05
CA MET A 41 13.82 11.22 10.05
C MET A 41 13.90 10.74 11.49
N PHE A 42 13.25 9.62 11.80
CA PHE A 42 13.26 9.03 13.12
C PHE A 42 12.96 7.54 13.07
N TYR A 43 13.44 6.81 14.07
CA TYR A 43 13.27 5.37 14.22
C TYR A 43 12.13 5.04 15.19
N ALA A 44 11.54 3.86 15.02
CA ALA A 44 10.67 3.21 16.00
C ALA A 44 11.40 2.07 16.70
N LYS A 45 11.20 1.91 17.99
CA LYS A 45 11.66 0.72 18.71
C LYS A 45 10.98 -0.54 18.15
N PRO A 46 11.74 -1.62 17.92
CA PRO A 46 11.15 -2.87 17.48
C PRO A 46 10.28 -3.47 18.59
N PRO A 47 9.14 -4.12 18.23
CA PRO A 47 8.32 -4.75 19.24
C PRO A 47 9.00 -5.98 19.84
N ARG A 48 8.73 -6.25 21.13
CA ARG A 48 9.26 -7.44 21.82
C ARG A 48 8.40 -8.69 21.59
N ASP A 49 7.22 -8.54 21.02
CA ASP A 49 6.29 -9.62 20.73
C ASP A 49 6.38 -10.16 19.28
N ALA A 50 7.34 -9.67 18.47
CA ALA A 50 7.60 -10.19 17.12
C ALA A 50 9.05 -9.87 16.70
N PRO A 51 9.81 -10.83 16.16
CA PRO A 51 11.11 -10.54 15.58
C PRO A 51 10.93 -9.81 14.23
N PRO A 52 11.85 -8.92 13.83
CA PRO A 52 11.86 -8.38 12.48
C PRO A 52 12.28 -9.47 11.48
N HIS A 53 11.79 -9.38 10.25
CA HIS A 53 12.18 -10.35 9.22
C HIS A 53 13.66 -10.19 8.86
N PRO A 54 14.50 -11.23 8.89
CA PRO A 54 15.95 -11.13 8.62
C PRO A 54 16.24 -10.52 7.24
N ASP A 55 15.49 -10.89 6.20
CA ASP A 55 15.66 -10.32 4.86
C ASP A 55 15.38 -8.82 4.83
N ALA A 56 14.37 -8.34 5.56
CA ALA A 56 14.08 -6.90 5.65
C ALA A 56 15.25 -6.14 6.26
N CYS A 57 15.81 -6.65 7.36
CA CYS A 57 17.00 -6.04 7.98
C CYS A 57 18.23 -6.05 7.06
N LEU A 58 18.40 -7.10 6.25
CA LEU A 58 19.47 -7.14 5.24
C LEU A 58 19.27 -6.11 4.12
N ILE A 59 18.03 -5.87 3.73
CA ILE A 59 17.70 -4.88 2.67
C ILE A 59 17.91 -3.47 3.20
N THR A 60 17.31 -3.14 4.35
CA THR A 60 17.31 -1.80 4.92
C THR A 60 18.62 -1.42 5.64
N GLY A 61 19.41 -2.42 6.07
CA GLY A 61 20.57 -2.21 6.94
C GLY A 61 20.21 -1.84 8.38
N ILE A 62 18.92 -1.75 8.74
CA ILE A 62 18.47 -1.38 10.08
C ILE A 62 18.46 -2.61 10.98
N THR A 63 19.35 -2.62 11.96
CA THR A 63 19.36 -3.66 12.99
C THR A 63 18.36 -3.33 14.11
N PRO A 64 17.77 -4.36 14.76
CA PRO A 64 16.91 -4.12 15.93
C PRO A 64 17.61 -3.35 17.05
N GLN A 65 18.91 -3.55 17.23
CA GLN A 65 19.71 -2.84 18.23
C GLN A 65 19.84 -1.34 17.92
N LEU A 66 20.01 -0.98 16.63
CA LEU A 66 19.99 0.42 16.19
C LEU A 66 18.62 1.04 16.47
N ALA A 67 17.56 0.35 16.03
CA ALA A 67 16.20 0.82 16.21
C ALA A 67 15.78 0.91 17.69
N GLU A 68 16.26 0.01 18.56
CA GLU A 68 16.04 0.08 20.00
C GLU A 68 16.75 1.29 20.65
N ARG A 69 17.98 1.58 20.24
CA ARG A 69 18.79 2.66 20.81
C ARG A 69 18.30 4.04 20.40
N GLU A 70 17.98 4.21 19.10
CA GLU A 70 17.63 5.51 18.51
C GLU A 70 16.13 5.73 18.41
N GLY A 71 15.32 4.67 18.57
CA GLY A 71 13.89 4.67 18.27
C GLY A 71 13.02 5.19 19.41
N LEU A 72 11.86 5.69 18.98
CA LEU A 72 10.75 6.06 19.85
C LEU A 72 9.88 4.85 20.13
N ILE A 73 9.17 4.83 21.26
CA ILE A 73 8.09 3.86 21.47
C ILE A 73 7.02 4.04 20.38
N GLU A 74 6.26 2.97 20.06
CA GLU A 74 5.32 3.00 18.90
C GLU A 74 4.28 4.11 19.01
N ALA A 75 3.82 4.44 20.22
CA ALA A 75 2.87 5.52 20.47
C ALA A 75 3.45 6.91 20.10
N GLU A 76 4.68 7.21 20.47
CA GLU A 76 5.35 8.47 20.12
C GLU A 76 5.71 8.52 18.64
N PHE A 77 6.16 7.40 18.08
CA PHE A 77 6.43 7.29 16.64
C PHE A 77 5.16 7.57 15.84
N ALA A 78 4.03 6.95 16.19
CA ALA A 78 2.74 7.17 15.55
C ALA A 78 2.27 8.64 15.67
N ALA A 79 2.48 9.27 16.83
CA ALA A 79 2.16 10.69 17.04
C ALA A 79 2.96 11.58 16.10
N ARG A 80 4.29 11.39 16.00
CA ARG A 80 5.15 12.18 15.11
C ARG A 80 4.83 11.97 13.64
N VAL A 81 4.55 10.74 13.22
CA VAL A 81 4.09 10.45 11.85
C VAL A 81 2.76 11.19 11.58
N HIS A 82 1.80 11.07 12.49
CA HIS A 82 0.51 11.74 12.34
C HIS A 82 0.65 13.26 12.25
N GLU A 83 1.48 13.89 13.09
CA GLU A 83 1.76 15.32 13.05
C GLU A 83 2.24 15.79 11.68
N GLN A 84 3.08 15.00 11.00
CA GLN A 84 3.57 15.36 9.67
C GLN A 84 2.50 15.18 8.59
N LEU A 85 1.76 14.07 8.63
CA LEU A 85 0.82 13.71 7.57
C LEU A 85 -0.54 14.42 7.69
N ALA A 86 -0.94 14.83 8.90
CA ALA A 86 -2.25 15.47 9.16
C ALA A 86 -2.24 17.00 9.05
N VAL A 87 -1.11 17.63 8.71
CA VAL A 87 -1.05 19.08 8.48
C VAL A 87 -2.08 19.48 7.41
N PRO A 88 -2.95 20.46 7.67
CA PRO A 88 -3.98 20.89 6.71
C PRO A 88 -3.44 21.27 5.34
N GLY A 89 -4.08 20.79 4.28
CA GLY A 89 -3.68 21.05 2.89
C GLY A 89 -2.50 20.21 2.41
N THR A 90 -2.11 19.17 3.15
CA THR A 90 -1.03 18.26 2.75
C THR A 90 -1.51 17.26 1.70
N CYS A 91 -0.77 17.14 0.60
CA CYS A 91 -0.79 15.98 -0.27
C CYS A 91 0.39 15.07 0.10
N THR A 92 0.13 13.91 0.71
CA THR A 92 1.19 12.94 1.00
C THR A 92 1.57 12.22 -0.28
N VAL A 93 2.88 12.08 -0.53
CA VAL A 93 3.42 11.50 -1.76
C VAL A 93 4.49 10.48 -1.42
N GLY A 94 4.41 9.33 -2.06
CA GLY A 94 5.43 8.30 -1.97
C GLY A 94 5.63 7.57 -3.30
N TYR A 95 6.38 6.50 -3.27
CA TYR A 95 6.63 5.62 -4.40
C TYR A 95 6.13 4.21 -4.13
N ASN A 96 5.08 3.79 -4.81
CA ASN A 96 4.27 2.61 -4.48
C ASN A 96 3.54 2.72 -3.12
N SER A 97 3.47 3.92 -2.58
CA SER A 97 2.99 4.21 -1.22
C SER A 97 1.52 3.87 -1.00
N LEU A 98 0.65 4.04 -1.99
CA LEU A 98 -0.77 3.66 -1.88
C LEU A 98 -0.99 2.16 -1.63
N ARG A 99 0.01 1.32 -1.90
CA ARG A 99 -0.05 -0.13 -1.71
C ARG A 99 0.83 -0.63 -0.58
N PHE A 100 1.77 0.19 -0.09
CA PHE A 100 2.73 -0.17 0.93
C PHE A 100 2.71 0.81 2.12
N ASP A 101 3.30 1.99 2.01
CA ASP A 101 3.48 2.95 3.11
C ASP A 101 2.15 3.40 3.73
N ASP A 102 1.15 3.64 2.91
CA ASP A 102 -0.19 4.02 3.38
C ASP A 102 -0.86 2.90 4.17
N GLU A 103 -0.64 1.64 3.79
CA GLU A 103 -1.15 0.50 4.55
C GLU A 103 -0.43 0.36 5.89
N PHE A 104 0.91 0.53 5.93
CA PHE A 104 1.66 0.60 7.18
C PHE A 104 1.18 1.76 8.06
N THR A 105 0.99 2.95 7.48
CA THR A 105 0.45 4.12 8.21
C THR A 105 -0.93 3.85 8.78
N ARG A 106 -1.84 3.24 8.02
CA ARG A 106 -3.19 2.92 8.48
C ARG A 106 -3.17 1.95 9.66
N HIS A 107 -2.40 0.87 9.57
CA HIS A 107 -2.27 -0.10 10.65
C HIS A 107 -1.55 0.49 11.88
N LEU A 108 -0.53 1.32 11.68
CA LEU A 108 0.14 2.06 12.74
C LEU A 108 -0.86 2.96 13.49
N LEU A 109 -1.60 3.79 12.77
CA LEU A 109 -2.58 4.71 13.34
C LEU A 109 -3.72 3.98 14.04
N TYR A 110 -4.23 2.89 13.45
CA TYR A 110 -5.27 2.06 14.03
C TYR A 110 -4.86 1.49 15.39
N ARG A 111 -3.67 0.89 15.49
CA ARG A 111 -3.15 0.33 16.74
C ARG A 111 -2.85 1.38 17.81
N ASN A 112 -2.61 2.63 17.39
CA ASN A 112 -2.25 3.75 18.27
C ASN A 112 -3.41 4.74 18.46
N PHE A 113 -4.64 4.30 18.28
CA PHE A 113 -5.87 5.05 18.56
C PHE A 113 -5.99 6.37 17.79
N TYR A 114 -5.53 6.42 16.54
CA TYR A 114 -5.86 7.46 15.58
C TYR A 114 -6.94 6.96 14.61
N ASP A 115 -7.71 7.88 14.02
CA ASP A 115 -8.53 7.52 12.84
C ASP A 115 -7.57 7.22 11.68
N PRO A 116 -7.51 5.97 11.16
CA PRO A 116 -6.51 5.58 10.17
C PRO A 116 -6.68 6.24 8.81
N TYR A 117 -7.84 6.85 8.55
CA TYR A 117 -8.20 7.42 7.25
C TYR A 117 -8.27 8.95 7.26
N ALA A 118 -8.52 9.60 8.40
CA ALA A 118 -8.78 11.04 8.50
C ALA A 118 -7.70 11.89 7.81
N ARG A 119 -6.42 11.56 8.02
CA ARG A 119 -5.28 12.24 7.41
C ARG A 119 -5.29 12.25 5.88
N GLU A 120 -6.04 11.36 5.24
CA GLU A 120 -6.04 11.17 3.77
C GLU A 120 -6.99 12.12 3.05
N TRP A 121 -7.92 12.74 3.78
CA TRP A 121 -8.98 13.55 3.17
C TRP A 121 -9.47 14.74 4.02
N GLU A 122 -9.29 14.72 5.34
CA GLU A 122 -9.69 15.84 6.19
C GLU A 122 -8.86 17.08 5.91
N HIS A 123 -9.41 18.25 6.17
CA HIS A 123 -8.75 19.55 6.04
C HIS A 123 -8.12 19.85 4.66
N GLY A 124 -8.67 19.26 3.60
CA GLY A 124 -8.16 19.42 2.23
C GLY A 124 -6.94 18.56 1.90
N ASN A 125 -6.63 17.59 2.73
CA ASN A 125 -5.57 16.63 2.52
C ASN A 125 -5.90 15.67 1.36
N SER A 126 -4.87 15.05 0.83
CA SER A 126 -4.97 14.04 -0.23
C SER A 126 -3.73 13.15 -0.24
N ARG A 127 -3.77 12.10 -1.05
CA ARG A 127 -2.64 11.19 -1.28
C ARG A 127 -2.30 11.13 -2.75
N TRP A 128 -1.05 10.83 -3.06
CA TRP A 128 -0.58 10.68 -4.43
C TRP A 128 0.58 9.69 -4.50
N ASP A 129 0.70 8.95 -5.60
CA ASP A 129 1.74 7.93 -5.77
C ASP A 129 2.44 8.12 -7.11
N LEU A 130 3.76 8.25 -7.08
CA LEU A 130 4.52 8.57 -8.29
C LEU A 130 4.78 7.34 -9.18
N ILE A 131 4.69 6.12 -8.67
CA ILE A 131 5.01 4.92 -9.47
C ILE A 131 4.07 4.76 -10.67
N ASP A 132 2.75 5.02 -10.47
CA ASP A 132 1.79 4.89 -11.57
C ASP A 132 1.87 6.07 -12.55
N LEU A 133 2.35 7.26 -12.10
CA LEU A 133 2.72 8.35 -13.00
C LEU A 133 3.96 7.99 -13.84
N ALA A 134 4.99 7.41 -13.24
CA ALA A 134 6.18 6.95 -13.97
C ALA A 134 5.79 5.91 -15.04
N ARG A 135 4.94 4.94 -14.69
CA ARG A 135 4.39 3.98 -15.67
C ARG A 135 3.60 4.66 -16.79
N MET A 136 2.78 5.67 -16.45
CA MET A 136 2.01 6.43 -17.42
C MET A 136 2.91 7.23 -18.36
N CYS A 137 3.97 7.86 -17.86
CA CYS A 137 4.96 8.56 -18.68
C CYS A 137 5.66 7.59 -19.63
N HIS A 138 6.16 6.45 -19.14
CA HIS A 138 6.78 5.42 -19.96
C HIS A 138 5.85 4.93 -21.09
N ALA A 139 4.59 4.66 -20.75
CA ALA A 139 3.64 4.12 -21.72
C ALA A 139 3.22 5.15 -22.79
N LEU A 140 2.93 6.38 -22.38
CA LEU A 140 2.29 7.39 -23.23
C LEU A 140 3.26 8.44 -23.81
N ARG A 141 4.30 8.82 -23.05
CA ARG A 141 5.25 9.91 -23.39
C ARG A 141 6.62 9.59 -22.81
N PRO A 142 7.36 8.61 -23.36
CA PRO A 142 8.64 8.16 -22.80
C PRO A 142 9.79 9.14 -22.97
N GLU A 143 9.64 10.16 -23.83
CA GLU A 143 10.72 11.04 -24.24
C GLU A 143 11.25 11.89 -23.09
N GLY A 144 12.56 12.07 -23.04
CA GLY A 144 13.26 12.94 -22.09
C GLY A 144 13.50 12.33 -20.71
N ILE A 145 13.15 11.06 -20.52
CA ILE A 145 13.44 10.27 -19.32
C ILE A 145 14.12 8.96 -19.76
N VAL A 146 15.19 8.57 -19.08
CA VAL A 146 15.88 7.32 -19.34
C VAL A 146 15.17 6.19 -18.58
N TRP A 147 14.69 5.20 -19.31
CA TRP A 147 13.95 4.07 -18.74
C TRP A 147 14.85 2.84 -18.65
N PRO A 148 15.22 2.39 -17.45
CA PRO A 148 16.02 1.20 -17.28
C PRO A 148 15.22 -0.06 -17.62
N SER A 149 15.91 -1.08 -18.15
CA SER A 149 15.33 -2.39 -18.45
C SER A 149 15.82 -3.43 -17.45
N ARG A 150 15.01 -4.43 -17.22
CA ARG A 150 15.34 -5.65 -16.50
C ARG A 150 16.12 -6.59 -17.44
N GLU A 151 16.63 -7.70 -16.90
CA GLU A 151 17.33 -8.74 -17.67
C GLU A 151 16.45 -9.35 -18.78
N ASP A 152 15.14 -9.43 -18.56
CA ASP A 152 14.16 -9.92 -19.54
C ASP A 152 13.75 -8.87 -20.60
N GLY A 153 14.40 -7.71 -20.61
CA GLY A 153 14.12 -6.61 -21.53
C GLY A 153 12.88 -5.77 -21.17
N THR A 154 12.12 -6.14 -20.14
CA THR A 154 10.98 -5.34 -19.69
C THR A 154 11.42 -4.09 -18.92
N PRO A 155 10.63 -2.98 -18.93
CA PRO A 155 10.99 -1.79 -18.18
C PRO A 155 11.00 -2.04 -16.66
N SER A 156 12.00 -1.47 -15.99
CA SER A 156 12.05 -1.42 -14.54
C SER A 156 11.49 -0.09 -14.03
N PHE A 157 10.53 -0.18 -13.12
CA PHE A 157 9.96 0.98 -12.43
C PHE A 157 10.40 1.04 -10.96
N ARG A 158 11.51 0.40 -10.59
CA ARG A 158 12.10 0.54 -9.27
C ARG A 158 12.73 1.93 -9.13
N LEU A 159 12.54 2.58 -7.97
CA LEU A 159 13.02 3.94 -7.74
C LEU A 159 14.54 4.02 -7.89
N GLU A 160 15.27 3.07 -7.28
CA GLU A 160 16.72 2.98 -7.35
C GLU A 160 17.24 2.84 -8.79
N HIS A 161 16.55 2.06 -9.63
CA HIS A 161 16.94 1.91 -11.05
C HIS A 161 16.67 3.18 -11.85
N LEU A 162 15.52 3.83 -11.61
CA LEU A 162 15.18 5.10 -12.27
C LEU A 162 16.11 6.22 -11.82
N ALA A 163 16.44 6.29 -10.53
CA ALA A 163 17.35 7.28 -9.98
C ALA A 163 18.74 7.15 -10.59
N ALA A 164 19.29 5.93 -10.61
CA ALA A 164 20.59 5.66 -11.21
C ALA A 164 20.63 6.00 -12.71
N ALA A 165 19.63 5.55 -13.49
CA ALA A 165 19.57 5.78 -14.93
C ALA A 165 19.44 7.26 -15.32
N ASN A 166 18.84 8.08 -14.45
CA ASN A 166 18.62 9.52 -14.70
C ASN A 166 19.54 10.42 -13.87
N HIS A 167 20.57 9.87 -13.23
CA HIS A 167 21.54 10.60 -12.40
C HIS A 167 20.90 11.46 -11.32
N LEU A 168 19.84 10.94 -10.69
CA LEU A 168 19.17 11.59 -9.56
C LEU A 168 19.98 11.34 -8.28
N GLN A 169 19.92 12.30 -7.36
CA GLN A 169 20.65 12.19 -6.09
C GLN A 169 20.06 11.04 -5.26
N GLN A 170 20.87 10.04 -4.99
CA GLN A 170 20.59 8.92 -4.11
C GLN A 170 21.93 8.41 -3.56
N GLU A 171 22.28 8.81 -2.33
CA GLU A 171 23.58 8.45 -1.73
C GLU A 171 23.58 7.00 -1.23
N HIS A 172 22.47 6.57 -0.64
CA HIS A 172 22.29 5.21 -0.11
C HIS A 172 20.87 4.72 -0.42
N ALA A 173 20.71 3.74 -1.29
CA ALA A 173 19.43 3.07 -1.51
C ALA A 173 19.01 2.31 -0.24
N HIS A 174 17.70 2.29 0.06
CA HIS A 174 17.13 1.71 1.28
C HIS A 174 17.53 2.44 2.59
N ASP A 175 17.87 3.73 2.51
CA ASP A 175 17.76 4.67 3.60
C ASP A 175 16.58 5.59 3.27
N ALA A 176 15.56 5.60 4.12
CA ALA A 176 14.29 6.28 3.82
C ALA A 176 14.47 7.75 3.40
N LEU A 177 15.42 8.49 4.00
CA LEU A 177 15.66 9.88 3.62
C LEU A 177 16.31 10.01 2.23
N SER A 178 17.22 9.11 1.90
CA SER A 178 17.85 9.03 0.58
C SER A 178 16.82 8.71 -0.51
N ASP A 179 15.89 7.79 -0.21
CA ASP A 179 14.80 7.43 -1.13
C ASP A 179 13.82 8.59 -1.32
N VAL A 180 13.52 9.37 -0.28
CA VAL A 180 12.73 10.61 -0.40
C VAL A 180 13.42 11.64 -1.30
N HIS A 181 14.75 11.82 -1.21
CA HIS A 181 15.49 12.71 -2.12
C HIS A 181 15.43 12.25 -3.58
N ALA A 182 15.62 10.95 -3.82
CA ALA A 182 15.50 10.36 -5.15
C ALA A 182 14.08 10.53 -5.73
N LEU A 183 13.06 10.36 -4.88
CA LEU A 183 11.65 10.53 -5.23
C LEU A 183 11.35 11.98 -5.66
N ILE A 184 11.82 12.97 -4.91
CA ILE A 184 11.70 14.40 -5.28
C ILE A 184 12.45 14.69 -6.57
N GLY A 185 13.63 14.11 -6.76
CA GLY A 185 14.40 14.20 -8.00
C GLY A 185 13.62 13.68 -9.21
N LEU A 186 13.03 12.49 -9.08
CA LEU A 186 12.17 11.90 -10.12
C LEU A 186 10.93 12.77 -10.39
N ALA A 187 10.30 13.31 -9.35
CA ALA A 187 9.16 14.21 -9.47
C ALA A 187 9.51 15.47 -10.28
N ARG A 188 10.66 16.09 -10.00
CA ARG A 188 11.17 17.26 -10.75
C ARG A 188 11.41 16.90 -12.21
N LEU A 189 12.06 15.78 -12.46
CA LEU A 189 12.33 15.29 -13.82
C LEU A 189 11.02 15.09 -14.60
N ILE A 190 10.05 14.36 -14.04
CA ILE A 190 8.76 14.11 -14.69
C ILE A 190 8.02 15.44 -14.93
N ARG A 191 7.96 16.32 -13.94
CA ARG A 191 7.28 17.61 -14.05
C ARG A 191 7.84 18.48 -15.18
N VAL A 192 9.16 18.48 -15.35
CA VAL A 192 9.84 19.24 -16.41
C VAL A 192 9.64 18.59 -17.78
N ARG A 193 9.74 17.27 -17.86
CA ARG A 193 9.70 16.56 -19.14
C ARG A 193 8.29 16.28 -19.62
N GLN A 194 7.36 16.02 -18.71
CA GLN A 194 5.97 15.61 -18.99
C GLN A 194 4.93 16.43 -18.19
N PRO A 195 4.94 17.78 -18.28
CA PRO A 195 4.12 18.65 -17.43
C PRO A 195 2.62 18.37 -17.58
N ARG A 196 2.15 18.05 -18.79
CA ARG A 196 0.73 17.75 -19.03
C ARG A 196 0.27 16.45 -18.35
N LEU A 197 1.11 15.41 -18.33
CA LEU A 197 0.80 14.16 -17.62
C LEU A 197 0.88 14.36 -16.12
N TRP A 198 1.84 15.16 -15.64
CA TRP A 198 1.94 15.56 -14.24
C TRP A 198 0.64 16.21 -13.75
N ASP A 199 0.20 17.28 -14.41
CA ASP A 199 -1.00 18.02 -14.03
C ASP A 199 -2.26 17.15 -14.14
N TRP A 200 -2.37 16.36 -15.20
CA TRP A 200 -3.48 15.44 -15.41
C TRP A 200 -3.57 14.41 -14.29
N TYR A 201 -2.47 13.70 -14.01
CA TYR A 201 -2.47 12.65 -13.01
C TYR A 201 -2.63 13.22 -11.59
N TYR A 202 -2.04 14.37 -11.31
CA TYR A 202 -2.25 15.07 -10.03
C TYR A 202 -3.72 15.43 -9.79
N ALA A 203 -4.48 15.77 -10.82
CA ALA A 203 -5.92 16.01 -10.70
C ALA A 203 -6.72 14.77 -10.30
N LEU A 204 -6.24 13.55 -10.66
CA LEU A 204 -6.92 12.27 -10.36
C LEU A 204 -6.86 11.88 -8.88
N ARG A 205 -6.11 12.58 -8.04
CA ARG A 205 -6.17 12.38 -6.57
C ARG A 205 -7.55 12.73 -6.00
N ARG A 206 -8.37 13.47 -6.74
CA ARG A 206 -9.74 13.81 -6.38
C ARG A 206 -10.70 12.75 -6.91
N LYS A 207 -11.28 11.95 -6.01
CA LYS A 207 -12.19 10.85 -6.37
C LYS A 207 -13.33 11.25 -7.30
N GLN A 208 -13.85 12.48 -7.18
CA GLN A 208 -14.91 12.97 -8.05
C GLN A 208 -14.45 13.05 -9.50
N LYS A 209 -13.20 13.52 -9.74
CA LYS A 209 -12.62 13.57 -11.10
C LYS A 209 -12.52 12.19 -11.73
N VAL A 210 -12.19 11.17 -10.92
CA VAL A 210 -12.13 9.77 -11.37
C VAL A 210 -13.52 9.24 -11.69
N PHE A 211 -14.53 9.54 -10.87
CA PHE A 211 -15.92 9.15 -11.17
C PHE A 211 -16.44 9.76 -12.47
N GLU A 212 -16.12 11.04 -12.75
CA GLU A 212 -16.50 11.71 -14.00
C GLU A 212 -15.91 11.03 -15.24
N LEU A 213 -14.74 10.40 -15.11
CA LEU A 213 -14.07 9.72 -16.22
C LEU A 213 -14.62 8.30 -16.48
N LEU A 214 -15.09 7.62 -15.43
CA LEU A 214 -15.56 6.24 -15.51
C LEU A 214 -17.07 6.18 -15.82
N ASP A 215 -17.44 6.56 -17.05
CA ASP A 215 -18.81 6.57 -17.54
C ASP A 215 -19.32 5.14 -17.80
N VAL A 216 -20.00 4.58 -16.81
CA VAL A 216 -20.59 3.23 -16.88
C VAL A 216 -21.80 3.16 -17.79
N VAL A 217 -22.51 4.28 -18.05
CA VAL A 217 -23.73 4.31 -18.89
C VAL A 217 -23.38 4.10 -20.36
N ASN A 218 -22.37 4.83 -20.83
CA ASN A 218 -21.94 4.73 -22.23
C ASN A 218 -20.81 3.73 -22.41
N MET A 219 -20.30 3.12 -21.32
CA MET A 219 -19.10 2.27 -21.34
C MET A 219 -17.95 2.98 -22.08
N THR A 220 -17.72 4.26 -21.75
CA THR A 220 -16.73 5.10 -22.44
C THR A 220 -15.34 4.54 -22.23
N PRO A 221 -14.62 4.12 -23.29
CA PRO A 221 -13.33 3.47 -23.13
C PRO A 221 -12.28 4.43 -22.59
N MET A 222 -11.47 3.94 -21.67
CA MET A 222 -10.39 4.70 -21.03
C MET A 222 -9.08 3.92 -21.10
N VAL A 223 -7.98 4.63 -21.27
CA VAL A 223 -6.64 4.10 -21.00
C VAL A 223 -6.51 3.92 -19.50
N HIS A 224 -6.03 2.76 -19.08
CA HIS A 224 -5.71 2.48 -17.68
C HIS A 224 -4.29 1.93 -17.57
N VAL A 225 -3.48 2.55 -16.72
CA VAL A 225 -2.12 2.13 -16.42
C VAL A 225 -2.07 1.55 -15.01
N SER A 226 -1.53 0.34 -14.88
CA SER A 226 -1.46 -0.35 -13.59
C SER A 226 -0.43 -1.48 -13.63
N SER A 227 0.24 -1.74 -12.50
CA SER A 227 1.11 -2.93 -12.35
C SER A 227 0.39 -4.28 -12.54
N ARG A 228 -0.94 -4.27 -12.60
CA ARG A 228 -1.76 -5.46 -12.88
C ARG A 228 -1.71 -5.90 -14.35
N TYR A 229 -1.21 -5.04 -15.23
CA TYR A 229 -0.99 -5.35 -16.65
C TYR A 229 0.48 -5.65 -16.91
N PRO A 230 0.80 -6.48 -17.91
CA PRO A 230 2.17 -6.87 -18.20
C PRO A 230 3.08 -5.66 -18.48
N ALA A 231 4.30 -5.68 -17.92
CA ALA A 231 5.31 -4.67 -18.18
C ALA A 231 5.72 -4.61 -19.66
N SER A 232 5.71 -5.74 -20.34
CA SER A 232 5.93 -5.85 -21.81
C SER A 232 4.90 -5.07 -22.64
N ARG A 233 3.74 -4.74 -22.06
CA ARG A 233 2.70 -3.88 -22.63
C ARG A 233 2.72 -2.46 -22.01
N GLY A 234 3.83 -2.04 -21.41
CA GLY A 234 3.95 -0.75 -20.73
C GLY A 234 3.04 -0.61 -19.51
N CYS A 235 2.60 -1.70 -18.88
CA CYS A 235 1.61 -1.70 -17.80
C CYS A 235 0.28 -1.02 -18.20
N LEU A 236 -0.08 -1.01 -19.49
CA LEU A 236 -1.22 -0.26 -20.03
C LEU A 236 -2.23 -1.18 -20.70
N THR A 237 -3.49 -0.85 -20.60
CA THR A 237 -4.58 -1.39 -21.44
C THR A 237 -5.67 -0.35 -21.68
N VAL A 238 -6.65 -0.67 -22.53
CA VAL A 238 -7.91 0.06 -22.67
C VAL A 238 -8.99 -0.69 -21.91
N ILE A 239 -9.69 0.02 -21.02
CA ILE A 239 -10.80 -0.55 -20.23
C ILE A 239 -12.15 0.03 -20.65
N ALA A 240 -13.21 -0.77 -20.49
CA ALA A 240 -14.59 -0.30 -20.48
C ALA A 240 -15.14 -0.32 -19.05
N PRO A 241 -15.63 0.81 -18.49
CA PRO A 241 -16.40 0.82 -17.26
C PRO A 241 -17.74 0.12 -17.49
N LEU A 242 -18.11 -0.85 -16.64
CA LEU A 242 -19.33 -1.62 -16.80
C LEU A 242 -20.40 -1.28 -15.77
N ALA A 243 -20.01 -1.23 -14.50
CA ALA A 243 -20.93 -1.01 -13.39
C ALA A 243 -20.22 -0.45 -12.17
N GLN A 244 -20.96 0.24 -11.30
CA GLN A 244 -20.52 0.48 -9.94
C GLN A 244 -20.59 -0.82 -9.14
N HIS A 245 -19.59 -1.08 -8.28
CA HIS A 245 -19.60 -2.26 -7.44
C HIS A 245 -20.81 -2.23 -6.49
N PRO A 246 -21.62 -3.32 -6.39
CA PRO A 246 -22.88 -3.30 -5.66
C PRO A 246 -22.73 -2.99 -4.16
N GLU A 247 -21.64 -3.39 -3.53
CA GLU A 247 -21.42 -3.20 -2.09
C GLU A 247 -20.34 -2.17 -1.76
N ARG A 248 -19.43 -1.88 -2.70
CA ARG A 248 -18.30 -0.97 -2.50
C ARG A 248 -18.44 0.26 -3.36
N SER A 249 -19.12 1.28 -2.86
CA SER A 249 -19.45 2.51 -3.58
C SER A 249 -18.24 3.28 -4.17
N GLY A 250 -17.05 3.01 -3.67
CA GLY A 250 -15.78 3.58 -4.17
C GLY A 250 -15.10 2.76 -5.27
N GLU A 251 -15.74 1.71 -5.80
CA GLU A 251 -15.16 0.83 -6.82
C GLU A 251 -16.04 0.77 -8.06
N ILE A 252 -15.41 0.84 -9.23
CA ILE A 252 -16.06 0.65 -10.54
C ILE A 252 -15.54 -0.64 -11.15
N ILE A 253 -16.45 -1.53 -11.56
CA ILE A 253 -16.13 -2.75 -12.27
C ILE A 253 -15.81 -2.39 -13.71
N VAL A 254 -14.67 -2.84 -14.21
CA VAL A 254 -14.16 -2.55 -15.54
C VAL A 254 -13.75 -3.84 -16.25
N TYR A 255 -13.82 -3.83 -17.58
CA TYR A 255 -13.35 -4.90 -18.44
C TYR A 255 -12.12 -4.47 -19.24
N ASP A 256 -11.10 -5.33 -19.37
CA ASP A 256 -9.93 -5.12 -20.23
C ASP A 256 -10.31 -5.44 -21.68
N LEU A 257 -10.46 -4.41 -22.49
CA LEU A 257 -10.88 -4.51 -23.90
C LEU A 257 -9.81 -5.15 -24.82
N ALA A 258 -8.59 -5.38 -24.35
CA ALA A 258 -7.62 -6.14 -25.11
C ALA A 258 -7.97 -7.64 -25.22
N SER A 259 -8.93 -8.11 -24.43
CA SER A 259 -9.43 -9.51 -24.45
C SER A 259 -10.81 -9.60 -25.07
N ASP A 260 -11.06 -10.65 -25.85
CA ASP A 260 -12.38 -10.90 -26.44
C ASP A 260 -13.40 -11.29 -25.35
N PRO A 261 -14.54 -10.61 -25.23
CA PRO A 261 -15.56 -10.95 -24.25
C PRO A 261 -16.49 -12.11 -24.66
N ALA A 262 -16.49 -12.54 -25.90
CA ALA A 262 -17.49 -13.47 -26.45
C ALA A 262 -17.58 -14.78 -25.66
N GLU A 263 -16.44 -15.36 -25.29
CA GLU A 263 -16.39 -16.64 -24.57
C GLU A 263 -17.07 -16.57 -23.20
N TRP A 264 -16.74 -15.58 -22.38
CA TRP A 264 -17.22 -15.52 -21.00
C TRP A 264 -18.67 -15.01 -20.89
N LEU A 265 -19.15 -14.25 -21.87
CA LEU A 265 -20.53 -13.77 -21.88
C LEU A 265 -21.56 -14.92 -21.91
N ALA A 266 -21.17 -16.08 -22.46
CA ALA A 266 -21.99 -17.28 -22.51
C ALA A 266 -21.99 -18.10 -21.20
N LEU A 267 -21.06 -17.82 -20.27
CA LEU A 267 -20.93 -18.54 -19.00
C LEU A 267 -22.01 -18.11 -18.00
N ASP A 268 -22.34 -18.98 -17.06
CA ASP A 268 -23.17 -18.63 -15.90
C ASP A 268 -22.39 -17.83 -14.85
N ASP A 269 -23.09 -17.34 -13.83
CA ASP A 269 -22.54 -16.46 -12.81
C ASP A 269 -21.45 -17.16 -11.98
N ASP A 270 -21.60 -18.47 -11.67
CA ASP A 270 -20.65 -19.23 -10.86
C ASP A 270 -19.35 -19.48 -11.63
N ALA A 271 -19.44 -19.91 -12.90
CA ALA A 271 -18.27 -20.10 -13.76
C ALA A 271 -17.50 -18.77 -13.99
N ILE A 272 -18.21 -17.65 -14.05
CA ILE A 272 -17.57 -16.32 -14.14
C ILE A 272 -16.87 -15.98 -12.82
N ALA A 273 -17.51 -16.22 -11.67
CA ALA A 273 -16.94 -15.97 -10.35
C ALA A 273 -15.65 -16.77 -10.16
N ASP A 274 -15.66 -18.05 -10.47
CA ASP A 274 -14.49 -18.93 -10.40
C ASP A 274 -13.33 -18.40 -11.26
N ARG A 275 -13.61 -17.97 -12.50
CA ARG A 275 -12.57 -17.45 -13.41
C ARG A 275 -12.10 -16.03 -13.09
N ILE A 276 -12.77 -15.31 -12.19
CA ILE A 276 -12.33 -13.98 -11.70
C ILE A 276 -11.57 -14.11 -10.37
N PHE A 277 -12.11 -14.87 -9.42
CA PHE A 277 -11.64 -14.82 -8.02
C PHE A 277 -10.64 -15.92 -7.68
N THR A 278 -10.65 -17.05 -8.39
CA THR A 278 -9.65 -18.10 -8.21
C THR A 278 -8.24 -17.61 -8.61
N PRO A 279 -7.22 -17.82 -7.78
CA PRO A 279 -5.84 -17.54 -8.15
C PRO A 279 -5.44 -18.24 -9.46
N ARG A 280 -4.59 -17.59 -10.26
CA ARG A 280 -4.20 -18.16 -11.56
C ARG A 280 -3.55 -19.55 -11.45
N ALA A 281 -2.81 -19.79 -10.37
CA ALA A 281 -2.14 -21.07 -10.13
C ALA A 281 -3.11 -22.22 -9.84
N ASP A 282 -4.33 -21.90 -9.37
CA ASP A 282 -5.35 -22.87 -8.96
C ASP A 282 -6.41 -23.10 -10.04
N LEU A 283 -6.33 -22.34 -11.16
CA LEU A 283 -7.23 -22.55 -12.31
C LEU A 283 -6.85 -23.83 -13.07
N PRO A 284 -7.83 -24.59 -13.59
CA PRO A 284 -7.57 -25.75 -14.45
C PRO A 284 -6.74 -25.40 -15.67
N GLU A 285 -5.97 -26.36 -16.18
CA GLU A 285 -5.16 -26.19 -17.39
C GLU A 285 -6.04 -25.77 -18.59
N GLY A 286 -5.59 -24.77 -19.35
CA GLY A 286 -6.33 -24.22 -20.49
C GLY A 286 -7.43 -23.20 -20.13
N VAL A 287 -7.77 -23.03 -18.85
CA VAL A 287 -8.74 -22.02 -18.40
C VAL A 287 -8.04 -20.70 -18.16
N THR A 288 -8.51 -19.65 -18.86
CA THR A 288 -7.98 -18.29 -18.68
C THR A 288 -8.86 -17.46 -17.73
N ARG A 289 -8.23 -16.58 -16.96
CA ARG A 289 -8.98 -15.61 -16.13
C ARG A 289 -9.77 -14.65 -17.00
N ILE A 290 -10.98 -14.36 -16.57
CA ILE A 290 -11.77 -13.28 -17.16
C ILE A 290 -11.18 -11.95 -16.67
N PRO A 291 -10.85 -11.01 -17.58
CA PRO A 291 -10.19 -9.76 -17.23
C PRO A 291 -11.16 -8.69 -16.73
N LEU A 292 -12.13 -9.09 -15.89
CA LEU A 292 -12.96 -8.23 -15.09
C LEU A 292 -12.20 -7.82 -13.82
N ARG A 293 -12.20 -6.54 -13.49
CA ARG A 293 -11.47 -5.97 -12.36
C ARG A 293 -12.24 -4.81 -11.76
N THR A 294 -11.81 -4.35 -10.58
CA THR A 294 -12.29 -3.09 -10.01
C THR A 294 -11.23 -2.01 -10.08
N VAL A 295 -11.68 -0.78 -10.37
CA VAL A 295 -10.90 0.45 -10.23
C VAL A 295 -11.40 1.18 -9.00
N ARG A 296 -10.52 1.39 -8.03
CA ARG A 296 -10.80 2.13 -6.80
C ARG A 296 -10.63 3.62 -7.05
N VAL A 297 -11.71 4.39 -6.95
CA VAL A 297 -11.70 5.82 -7.31
C VAL A 297 -10.89 6.69 -6.33
N ASN A 298 -10.68 6.22 -5.11
CA ASN A 298 -9.90 6.89 -4.07
C ASN A 298 -8.43 6.44 -3.98
N HIS A 299 -7.96 5.64 -4.94
CA HIS A 299 -6.58 5.15 -5.03
C HIS A 299 -5.80 5.76 -6.20
N VAL A 300 -6.19 6.97 -6.62
CA VAL A 300 -5.52 7.72 -7.69
C VAL A 300 -5.22 6.84 -8.91
N PRO A 301 -6.22 6.18 -9.51
CA PRO A 301 -5.97 5.30 -10.64
C PRO A 301 -5.42 6.08 -11.82
N ALA A 302 -4.38 5.55 -12.48
CA ALA A 302 -3.77 6.19 -13.64
C ALA A 302 -4.63 5.98 -14.89
N LEU A 303 -5.60 6.86 -15.07
CA LEU A 303 -6.57 6.86 -16.16
C LEU A 303 -6.30 8.00 -17.13
N ALA A 304 -6.54 7.76 -18.42
CA ALA A 304 -6.52 8.81 -19.44
C ALA A 304 -7.57 8.54 -20.53
N PRO A 305 -8.11 9.58 -21.20
CA PRO A 305 -8.99 9.38 -22.35
C PRO A 305 -8.22 8.72 -23.50
N LEU A 306 -8.93 8.06 -24.43
CA LEU A 306 -8.30 7.44 -25.60
C LEU A 306 -7.48 8.43 -26.45
N SER A 307 -7.82 9.71 -26.43
CA SER A 307 -7.04 10.74 -27.13
C SER A 307 -5.58 10.84 -26.62
N ALA A 308 -5.29 10.34 -25.42
CA ALA A 308 -3.91 10.27 -24.91
C ALA A 308 -3.02 9.32 -25.71
N LEU A 309 -3.63 8.38 -26.47
CA LEU A 309 -2.93 7.46 -27.37
C LEU A 309 -2.52 8.10 -28.70
N GLN A 310 -2.92 9.33 -28.98
CA GLN A 310 -2.46 10.03 -30.19
C GLN A 310 -0.95 10.20 -30.19
N GLY A 311 -0.29 9.71 -31.25
CA GLY A 311 1.18 9.73 -31.38
C GLY A 311 1.92 8.69 -30.56
N VAL A 312 1.19 7.79 -29.88
CA VAL A 312 1.80 6.66 -29.15
C VAL A 312 2.02 5.48 -30.09
N ASP A 313 3.17 4.84 -30.00
CA ASP A 313 3.48 3.58 -30.66
C ASP A 313 2.66 2.44 -30.01
N THR A 314 1.43 2.23 -30.50
CA THR A 314 0.51 1.20 -29.97
C THR A 314 0.97 -0.23 -30.25
N PRO A 315 1.65 -0.56 -31.37
CA PRO A 315 2.35 -1.83 -31.53
C PRO A 315 3.33 -2.17 -30.41
N ARG A 316 4.16 -1.22 -29.95
CA ARG A 316 5.05 -1.41 -28.80
C ARG A 316 4.28 -1.83 -27.54
N LEU A 317 3.07 -1.34 -27.36
CA LEU A 317 2.20 -1.68 -26.25
C LEU A 317 1.36 -2.95 -26.50
N GLN A 318 1.51 -3.61 -27.64
CA GLN A 318 0.70 -4.77 -28.06
C GLN A 318 -0.80 -4.46 -27.97
N LEU A 319 -1.21 -3.24 -28.36
CA LEU A 319 -2.56 -2.73 -28.25
C LEU A 319 -3.20 -2.60 -29.64
N ASP A 320 -4.23 -3.42 -29.89
CA ASP A 320 -5.11 -3.33 -31.05
C ASP A 320 -6.38 -2.54 -30.71
N LEU A 321 -6.42 -1.27 -31.12
CA LEU A 321 -7.56 -0.39 -30.86
C LEU A 321 -8.82 -0.79 -31.62
N GLU A 322 -8.69 -1.44 -32.79
CA GLU A 322 -9.83 -1.93 -33.56
C GLU A 322 -10.47 -3.15 -32.87
N ALA A 323 -9.64 -4.07 -32.35
CA ALA A 323 -10.13 -5.15 -31.50
C ALA A 323 -10.83 -4.60 -30.24
N CYS A 324 -10.22 -3.63 -29.56
CA CYS A 324 -10.84 -2.99 -28.38
C CYS A 324 -12.21 -2.38 -28.72
N ARG A 325 -12.36 -1.77 -29.89
CA ARG A 325 -13.66 -1.21 -30.34
C ARG A 325 -14.67 -2.33 -30.57
N ARG A 326 -14.32 -3.40 -31.31
CA ARG A 326 -15.19 -4.55 -31.51
C ARG A 326 -15.63 -5.20 -30.19
N HIS A 327 -14.69 -5.42 -29.28
CA HIS A 327 -14.98 -6.01 -27.99
C HIS A 327 -15.93 -5.14 -27.15
N ARG A 328 -15.78 -3.82 -27.19
CA ARG A 328 -16.73 -2.90 -26.56
C ARG A 328 -18.13 -3.03 -27.16
N GLU A 329 -18.26 -3.08 -28.48
CA GLU A 329 -19.56 -3.25 -29.12
C GLU A 329 -20.20 -4.60 -28.74
N THR A 330 -19.43 -5.67 -28.64
CA THR A 330 -19.92 -6.97 -28.16
C THR A 330 -20.45 -6.85 -26.71
N LEU A 331 -19.72 -6.17 -25.80
CA LEU A 331 -20.21 -5.93 -24.46
C LEU A 331 -21.50 -5.10 -24.42
N ARG A 332 -21.59 -4.05 -25.23
CA ARG A 332 -22.78 -3.20 -25.30
C ARG A 332 -24.02 -3.93 -25.87
N GLY A 333 -23.81 -4.89 -26.76
CA GLY A 333 -24.88 -5.72 -27.32
C GLY A 333 -25.36 -6.83 -26.38
N ALA A 334 -24.64 -7.12 -25.31
CA ALA A 334 -25.01 -8.19 -24.37
C ALA A 334 -26.13 -7.72 -23.43
N THR A 335 -27.29 -8.32 -23.56
CA THR A 335 -28.41 -8.16 -22.63
C THR A 335 -28.00 -8.64 -21.24
N ASP A 336 -28.48 -7.98 -20.19
CA ASP A 336 -28.23 -8.33 -18.79
C ASP A 336 -26.77 -8.31 -18.30
N LEU A 337 -25.82 -7.82 -19.11
CA LEU A 337 -24.40 -7.76 -18.76
C LEU A 337 -24.17 -7.12 -17.39
N VAL A 338 -24.73 -5.92 -17.18
CA VAL A 338 -24.55 -5.15 -15.93
C VAL A 338 -25.11 -5.92 -14.73
N ALA A 339 -26.32 -6.48 -14.87
CA ALA A 339 -26.96 -7.25 -13.82
C ALA A 339 -26.14 -8.52 -13.48
N LYS A 340 -25.66 -9.24 -14.51
CA LYS A 340 -24.82 -10.43 -14.38
C LYS A 340 -23.52 -10.12 -13.64
N VAL A 341 -22.80 -9.10 -14.06
CA VAL A 341 -21.54 -8.67 -13.43
C VAL A 341 -21.78 -8.22 -11.99
N CYS A 342 -22.86 -7.49 -11.70
CA CYS A 342 -23.18 -7.08 -10.33
C CYS A 342 -23.45 -8.29 -9.43
N ARG A 343 -24.21 -9.31 -9.88
CA ARG A 343 -24.45 -10.52 -9.07
C ARG A 343 -23.15 -11.27 -8.75
N VAL A 344 -22.28 -11.45 -9.76
CA VAL A 344 -20.97 -12.09 -9.57
C VAL A 344 -20.11 -11.38 -8.51
N PHE A 345 -20.05 -10.05 -8.57
CA PHE A 345 -19.25 -9.29 -7.59
C PHE A 345 -19.92 -9.17 -6.21
N GLN A 346 -21.23 -9.32 -6.12
CA GLN A 346 -21.96 -9.35 -4.85
C GLN A 346 -21.69 -10.63 -4.07
N GLN A 347 -21.65 -11.79 -4.74
CA GLN A 347 -21.35 -13.09 -4.10
C GLN A 347 -19.95 -13.13 -3.46
N ALA A 348 -18.98 -12.45 -4.03
CA ALA A 348 -17.59 -12.47 -3.59
C ALA A 348 -17.25 -11.47 -2.47
N SER A 349 -18.22 -10.72 -1.96
CA SER A 349 -17.95 -9.55 -1.09
C SER A 349 -17.77 -9.85 0.39
N ALA A 350 -18.13 -11.05 0.88
CA ALA A 350 -18.04 -11.39 2.29
C ALA A 350 -16.59 -11.68 2.71
N LEU A 351 -15.92 -10.71 3.33
CA LEU A 351 -14.67 -10.97 4.03
C LEU A 351 -14.97 -11.74 5.31
N PRO A 352 -14.23 -12.83 5.61
CA PRO A 352 -14.37 -13.50 6.90
C PRO A 352 -14.03 -12.53 8.03
N PRO A 353 -14.66 -12.68 9.22
CA PRO A 353 -14.28 -11.92 10.40
C PRO A 353 -12.78 -12.04 10.65
N ALA A 354 -12.14 -10.95 11.06
CA ALA A 354 -10.73 -11.01 11.43
C ALA A 354 -10.59 -11.84 12.73
N GLU A 355 -9.65 -12.77 12.74
CA GLU A 355 -9.38 -13.65 13.87
C GLU A 355 -8.74 -12.91 15.06
N ASP A 356 -8.15 -11.75 14.79
CA ASP A 356 -7.47 -10.94 15.80
C ASP A 356 -7.81 -9.45 15.63
N PRO A 357 -8.00 -8.69 16.74
CA PRO A 357 -8.31 -7.26 16.69
C PRO A 357 -7.32 -6.41 15.90
N GLU A 358 -6.02 -6.70 15.91
CA GLU A 358 -5.03 -5.94 15.14
C GLU A 358 -5.18 -6.13 13.62
N LEU A 359 -5.77 -7.25 13.18
CA LEU A 359 -6.05 -7.55 11.78
C LEU A 359 -7.41 -7.00 11.31
N ALA A 360 -8.21 -6.46 12.24
CA ALA A 360 -9.61 -6.09 12.01
C ALA A 360 -9.81 -4.67 11.46
N LEU A 361 -8.76 -3.99 11.01
CA LEU A 361 -8.86 -2.63 10.44
C LEU A 361 -9.94 -2.53 9.35
N TYR A 362 -10.02 -3.52 8.47
CA TYR A 362 -10.98 -3.56 7.35
C TYR A 362 -12.19 -4.49 7.61
N GLY A 363 -12.15 -5.25 8.70
CA GLY A 363 -13.18 -6.25 9.02
C GLY A 363 -14.25 -5.76 9.98
N GLY A 364 -14.17 -4.54 10.48
CA GLY A 364 -15.14 -3.95 11.40
C GLY A 364 -15.91 -2.79 10.79
N GLY A 365 -17.04 -2.43 11.40
CA GLY A 365 -17.79 -1.23 11.02
C GLY A 365 -16.99 0.06 11.22
N PHE A 366 -17.45 1.15 10.61
CA PHE A 366 -16.88 2.46 10.86
C PHE A 366 -17.21 2.93 12.28
N LEU A 367 -16.24 3.59 12.93
CA LEU A 367 -16.44 4.20 14.23
C LEU A 367 -17.56 5.25 14.18
N SER A 368 -18.43 5.21 15.15
CA SER A 368 -19.39 6.28 15.41
C SER A 368 -18.68 7.58 15.83
N GLY A 369 -19.37 8.71 15.73
CA GLY A 369 -18.81 9.99 16.17
C GLY A 369 -18.41 10.01 17.65
N ALA A 370 -19.10 9.22 18.50
CA ALA A 370 -18.75 9.06 19.91
C ALA A 370 -17.45 8.27 20.09
N GLU A 371 -17.29 7.17 19.38
CA GLU A 371 -16.09 6.32 19.45
C GLU A 371 -14.85 7.03 18.89
N ARG A 372 -14.99 7.88 17.86
CA ARG A 372 -13.89 8.74 17.38
C ARG A 372 -13.38 9.69 18.47
N LYS A 373 -14.29 10.22 19.34
CA LYS A 373 -13.87 11.02 20.50
C LYS A 373 -13.12 10.18 21.51
N SER A 374 -13.50 8.90 21.70
CA SER A 374 -12.80 7.98 22.59
C SER A 374 -11.37 7.71 22.13
N LEU A 375 -11.09 7.70 20.82
CA LEU A 375 -9.70 7.62 20.33
C LEU A 375 -8.84 8.78 20.85
N SER A 376 -9.38 10.01 20.83
CA SER A 376 -8.65 11.18 21.34
C SER A 376 -8.50 11.14 22.85
N LEU A 377 -9.49 10.61 23.58
CA LEU A 377 -9.43 10.41 25.02
C LEU A 377 -8.25 9.47 25.38
N VAL A 378 -8.15 8.31 24.72
CA VAL A 378 -7.04 7.36 24.94
C VAL A 378 -5.68 8.06 24.78
N ARG A 379 -5.48 8.79 23.69
CA ARG A 379 -4.21 9.47 23.43
C ARG A 379 -3.88 10.61 24.40
N ALA A 380 -4.89 11.20 25.03
CA ALA A 380 -4.72 12.28 26.01
C ALA A 380 -4.61 11.77 27.46
N THR A 381 -4.88 10.49 27.70
CA THR A 381 -4.87 9.88 29.03
C THR A 381 -3.45 9.47 29.41
N PRO A 382 -2.99 9.79 30.63
CA PRO A 382 -1.70 9.32 31.13
C PRO A 382 -1.63 7.79 31.13
N PRO A 383 -0.43 7.19 30.91
CA PRO A 383 -0.25 5.75 30.79
C PRO A 383 -0.84 4.93 31.95
N GLU A 384 -0.73 5.43 33.18
CA GLU A 384 -1.20 4.77 34.40
C GLU A 384 -2.72 4.67 34.49
N GLN A 385 -3.45 5.53 33.75
CA GLN A 385 -4.91 5.61 33.75
C GLN A 385 -5.55 5.01 32.50
N LEU A 386 -4.74 4.56 31.53
CA LEU A 386 -5.25 4.05 30.24
C LEU A 386 -6.21 2.87 30.41
N GLY A 387 -6.05 2.02 31.44
CA GLY A 387 -6.95 0.90 31.70
C GLY A 387 -8.42 1.32 31.82
N GLU A 388 -8.69 2.51 32.38
CA GLU A 388 -10.03 3.05 32.58
C GLU A 388 -10.72 3.41 31.24
N CYS A 389 -9.95 3.68 30.20
CA CYS A 389 -10.49 4.06 28.89
C CYS A 389 -11.18 2.89 28.16
N ALA A 390 -11.01 1.65 28.59
CA ALA A 390 -11.63 0.48 27.95
C ALA A 390 -13.17 0.60 27.89
N ALA A 391 -13.78 1.15 28.93
CA ALA A 391 -15.24 1.34 29.01
C ALA A 391 -15.79 2.38 28.02
N ALA A 392 -14.94 3.19 27.39
CA ALA A 392 -15.34 4.19 26.40
C ALA A 392 -15.68 3.60 25.02
N PHE A 393 -15.38 2.32 24.79
CA PHE A 393 -15.63 1.61 23.54
C PHE A 393 -16.72 0.55 23.70
N ARG A 394 -17.66 0.50 22.78
CA ARG A 394 -18.68 -0.56 22.70
C ARG A 394 -18.15 -1.79 21.96
N ASP A 395 -17.27 -1.56 21.00
CA ASP A 395 -16.64 -2.62 20.22
C ASP A 395 -15.54 -3.30 21.05
N PRO A 396 -15.68 -4.61 21.35
CA PRO A 396 -14.74 -5.33 22.22
C PRO A 396 -13.31 -5.40 21.67
N ARG A 397 -13.11 -5.18 20.37
CA ARG A 397 -11.78 -5.13 19.76
C ARG A 397 -10.90 -4.06 20.39
N TYR A 398 -11.49 -2.91 20.74
CA TYR A 398 -10.74 -1.79 21.30
C TYR A 398 -10.25 -2.03 22.72
N ALA A 399 -10.92 -2.87 23.50
CA ALA A 399 -10.45 -3.24 24.83
C ALA A 399 -9.14 -4.05 24.74
N GLU A 400 -9.08 -5.02 23.81
CA GLU A 400 -7.86 -5.80 23.58
C GLU A 400 -6.75 -4.95 22.93
N LEU A 401 -7.09 -4.10 21.97
CA LEU A 401 -6.11 -3.16 21.37
C LEU A 401 -5.53 -2.23 22.44
N LEU A 402 -6.34 -1.72 23.36
CA LEU A 402 -5.90 -0.83 24.45
C LEU A 402 -4.97 -1.54 25.43
N PHE A 403 -5.27 -2.79 25.79
CA PHE A 403 -4.40 -3.61 26.60
C PHE A 403 -3.03 -3.77 25.94
N ARG A 404 -2.99 -4.17 24.66
CA ARG A 404 -1.74 -4.36 23.91
C ARG A 404 -1.00 -3.04 23.65
N TYR A 405 -1.71 -1.94 23.46
CA TYR A 405 -1.15 -0.60 23.35
C TYR A 405 -0.39 -0.19 24.61
N ARG A 406 -1.00 -0.39 25.81
CA ARG A 406 -0.34 -0.18 27.10
C ARG A 406 0.88 -1.10 27.24
N ALA A 407 0.69 -2.39 27.02
CA ALA A 407 1.72 -3.39 27.24
C ALA A 407 2.97 -3.19 26.36
N ARG A 408 2.81 -2.70 25.12
CA ARG A 408 3.94 -2.41 24.23
C ARG A 408 4.67 -1.11 24.58
N ASN A 409 3.92 -0.10 24.98
CA ASN A 409 4.48 1.24 25.15
C ASN A 409 4.89 1.56 26.60
N TRP A 410 4.16 1.02 27.58
CA TRP A 410 4.35 1.29 29.01
C TRP A 410 4.12 0.03 29.84
N PRO A 411 4.94 -1.03 29.65
CA PRO A 411 4.78 -2.30 30.36
C PRO A 411 4.82 -2.16 31.88
N GLU A 412 5.50 -1.13 32.39
CA GLU A 412 5.59 -0.81 33.83
C GLU A 412 4.24 -0.39 34.44
N THR A 413 3.24 -0.06 33.64
CA THR A 413 1.89 0.30 34.11
C THR A 413 0.95 -0.89 34.27
N LEU A 414 1.40 -2.10 33.89
CA LEU A 414 0.62 -3.32 34.01
C LEU A 414 0.68 -3.87 35.43
N ASP A 415 -0.45 -4.38 35.93
CA ASP A 415 -0.47 -5.16 37.14
C ASP A 415 0.11 -6.57 36.93
N ALA A 416 0.14 -7.40 37.99
CA ALA A 416 0.73 -8.74 37.92
C ALA A 416 -0.05 -9.70 36.99
N GLU A 417 -1.38 -9.59 36.94
CA GLU A 417 -2.24 -10.42 36.09
C GLU A 417 -2.10 -9.98 34.62
N GLU A 418 -2.15 -8.69 34.35
CA GLU A 418 -1.90 -8.10 33.04
C GLU A 418 -0.50 -8.44 32.50
N THR A 419 0.52 -8.38 33.36
CA THR A 419 1.89 -8.76 33.01
C THR A 419 1.98 -10.24 32.62
N ALA A 420 1.38 -11.13 33.40
CA ALA A 420 1.35 -12.57 33.06
C ALA A 420 0.61 -12.83 31.73
N ARG A 421 -0.52 -12.14 31.52
CA ARG A 421 -1.29 -12.19 30.26
C ARG A 421 -0.47 -11.71 29.06
N TRP A 422 0.26 -10.60 29.22
CA TRP A 422 1.12 -10.06 28.18
C TRP A 422 2.27 -11.00 27.84
N GLN A 423 2.94 -11.56 28.84
CA GLN A 423 4.01 -12.53 28.65
C GLN A 423 3.50 -13.79 27.91
N ALA A 424 2.32 -14.30 28.30
CA ALA A 424 1.71 -15.44 27.61
C ALA A 424 1.38 -15.12 26.14
N PHE A 425 0.90 -13.91 25.84
CA PHE A 425 0.66 -13.46 24.48
C PHE A 425 1.96 -13.35 23.67
N CYS A 426 3.02 -12.75 24.21
CA CYS A 426 4.33 -12.65 23.56
C CYS A 426 4.91 -14.05 23.28
N THR A 427 4.91 -14.93 24.28
CA THR A 427 5.37 -16.32 24.11
C THR A 427 4.61 -17.03 22.99
N ALA A 428 3.28 -16.91 22.97
CA ALA A 428 2.48 -17.54 21.93
C ALA A 428 2.82 -16.99 20.53
N ARG A 429 3.02 -15.66 20.40
CA ARG A 429 3.43 -15.04 19.13
C ARG A 429 4.82 -15.43 18.68
N LEU A 430 5.75 -15.58 19.61
CA LEU A 430 7.14 -15.92 19.28
C LEU A 430 7.32 -17.41 18.95
N THR A 431 6.46 -18.29 19.48
CA THR A 431 6.66 -19.76 19.38
C THR A 431 5.62 -20.50 18.52
N ARG A 432 4.52 -19.85 18.13
CA ARG A 432 3.43 -20.53 17.41
C ARG A 432 2.97 -19.73 16.20
N HIS A 433 2.69 -20.41 15.10
CA HIS A 433 1.96 -19.81 13.98
C HIS A 433 0.53 -19.47 14.40
N THR A 434 0.17 -18.21 14.28
CA THR A 434 -1.16 -17.66 14.60
C THR A 434 -1.62 -16.74 13.47
N ALA A 435 -2.82 -16.20 13.56
CA ALA A 435 -3.26 -15.16 12.63
C ALA A 435 -2.29 -13.97 12.57
N LEU A 436 -1.66 -13.60 13.70
CA LEU A 436 -0.68 -12.50 13.80
C LEU A 436 0.76 -12.93 13.50
N THR A 437 1.09 -14.22 13.58
CA THR A 437 2.47 -14.71 13.50
C THR A 437 2.66 -15.60 12.28
N LYS A 438 3.48 -15.12 11.34
CA LYS A 438 3.96 -15.93 10.21
C LYS A 438 5.43 -16.29 10.31
N LEU A 439 6.17 -15.59 11.18
CA LEU A 439 7.57 -15.82 11.48
C LEU A 439 7.70 -16.07 12.97
N THR A 440 7.88 -17.33 13.37
CA THR A 440 8.23 -17.72 14.75
C THR A 440 9.72 -17.51 15.01
N LEU A 441 10.17 -17.62 16.25
CA LEU A 441 11.62 -17.58 16.55
C LEU A 441 12.37 -18.73 15.88
N ASP A 442 11.77 -19.91 15.79
CA ASP A 442 12.40 -21.05 15.10
C ASP A 442 12.59 -20.73 13.60
N ASP A 443 11.56 -20.18 12.94
CA ASP A 443 11.68 -19.74 11.55
C ASP A 443 12.71 -18.63 11.37
N TYR A 444 12.75 -17.69 12.30
CA TYR A 444 13.70 -16.58 12.33
C TYR A 444 15.14 -17.08 12.38
N PHE A 445 15.47 -17.99 13.31
CA PHE A 445 16.81 -18.57 13.40
C PHE A 445 17.16 -19.48 12.22
N ALA A 446 16.18 -20.25 11.72
CA ALA A 446 16.35 -21.03 10.50
C ALA A 446 16.71 -20.11 9.31
N ARG A 447 15.97 -18.99 9.14
CA ARG A 447 16.25 -18.04 8.05
C ARG A 447 17.61 -17.36 8.18
N ILE A 448 18.04 -16.99 9.38
CA ILE A 448 19.39 -16.46 9.61
C ILE A 448 20.46 -17.48 9.20
N THR A 449 20.25 -18.76 9.53
CA THR A 449 21.16 -19.84 9.17
C THR A 449 21.26 -20.03 7.64
N GLU A 450 20.13 -19.99 6.95
CA GLU A 450 20.09 -20.03 5.47
C GLU A 450 20.85 -18.84 4.87
N LEU A 451 20.54 -17.62 5.32
CA LEU A 451 21.14 -16.38 4.80
C LEU A 451 22.67 -16.37 4.98
N ARG A 452 23.19 -16.95 6.07
CA ARG A 452 24.66 -17.09 6.27
C ARG A 452 25.34 -17.89 5.17
N SER A 453 24.64 -18.80 4.52
CA SER A 453 25.14 -19.61 3.41
C SER A 453 24.95 -18.96 2.03
N GLU A 454 24.16 -17.89 1.92
CA GLU A 454 23.91 -17.22 0.66
C GLU A 454 25.08 -16.30 0.25
N PRO A 455 25.59 -16.38 -1.00
CA PRO A 455 26.70 -15.51 -1.45
C PRO A 455 26.40 -14.01 -1.33
N ALA A 456 25.11 -13.62 -1.52
CA ALA A 456 24.68 -12.22 -1.45
C ALA A 456 24.68 -11.63 -0.03
N ALA A 457 24.86 -12.44 1.02
CA ALA A 457 24.88 -11.99 2.40
C ALA A 457 26.26 -12.02 3.06
N GLN A 458 27.32 -12.37 2.31
CA GLN A 458 28.68 -12.54 2.88
C GLN A 458 29.27 -11.24 3.43
N ASP A 459 28.94 -10.10 2.85
CA ASP A 459 29.33 -8.76 3.32
C ASP A 459 28.47 -8.26 4.50
N LYS A 460 27.41 -8.98 4.88
CA LYS A 460 26.44 -8.63 5.93
C LYS A 460 26.45 -9.58 7.14
N LEU A 461 27.48 -10.40 7.30
CA LEU A 461 27.57 -11.39 8.39
C LEU A 461 27.46 -10.73 9.78
N ALA A 462 28.09 -9.57 9.98
CA ALA A 462 28.00 -8.82 11.23
C ALA A 462 26.56 -8.39 11.57
N LEU A 463 25.74 -8.10 10.56
CA LEU A 463 24.32 -7.81 10.76
C LEU A 463 23.56 -9.08 11.16
N LEU A 464 23.84 -10.20 10.52
CA LEU A 464 23.24 -11.50 10.89
C LEU A 464 23.62 -11.92 12.31
N ASP A 465 24.83 -11.60 12.78
CA ASP A 465 25.23 -11.82 14.19
C ASP A 465 24.40 -10.98 15.16
N GLN A 466 24.14 -9.71 14.82
CA GLN A 466 23.24 -8.85 15.60
C GLN A 466 21.82 -9.38 15.64
N LEU A 467 21.29 -9.86 14.51
CA LEU A 467 19.96 -10.48 14.46
C LEU A 467 19.89 -11.74 15.34
N GLN A 468 20.92 -12.59 15.30
CA GLN A 468 21.01 -13.78 16.16
C GLN A 468 20.88 -13.39 17.64
N VAL A 469 21.71 -12.43 18.08
CA VAL A 469 21.69 -11.93 19.47
C VAL A 469 20.34 -11.34 19.84
N TRP A 470 19.69 -10.62 18.91
CA TRP A 470 18.35 -10.07 19.18
C TRP A 470 17.31 -11.17 19.41
N GLY A 471 17.29 -12.19 18.56
CA GLY A 471 16.37 -13.33 18.73
C GLY A 471 16.54 -14.02 20.08
N GLU A 472 17.79 -14.20 20.53
CA GLU A 472 18.12 -14.79 21.85
C GLU A 472 17.63 -13.93 23.03
N GLN A 473 17.47 -12.61 22.85
CA GLN A 473 16.93 -11.69 23.88
C GLN A 473 15.39 -11.67 23.91
N LEU A 474 14.72 -12.25 22.92
CA LEU A 474 13.26 -12.35 22.88
C LEU A 474 12.75 -13.64 23.54
N THR A 475 13.64 -14.62 23.76
CA THR A 475 13.33 -15.85 24.50
C THR A 475 13.36 -15.58 26.00
#